data_c4ff07978aa8356bbd0f941873caa1a8
#
_entry.id   c4ff07978aa8356bbd0f941873caa1a8
#
_cell.length_a   1.000
_cell.length_b   1.000
_cell.length_c   1.000
_cell.angle_alpha   90.00
_cell.angle_beta   90.00
_cell.angle_gamma   90.00
#
_symmetry.space_group_name_H-M   'P 1'
#
loop_
_entity.id
_entity.type
_entity.pdbx_description
1 polymer ?
#
loop_
_entity_poly.entity_id
_entity_poly.type
_entity_poly.pdbx_seq_one_letter_code
_entity_poly.pdbx_strand_id
1 'polypeptide(L)'
;MIRSLLSFTAIAMLLSACAQTPLRGTGDLGVVVERATGSLQIIESDTHTALARVEGLGDLSHASVVFSRDQRYAYVFGRDGGLSKVDLLSARIDRRIIQGGNSIGGAISQDGKLIAVSNYEPGGVKVFNARTLEQIADIPATLLPDRQKRSRVVGLVDAPGQRFVFSLFDTGEIWSADFSQGPTPRIERFTGIGQQPYDALITPDGRYYMAGLFGEDGMAQLDLWHPERGVKRVLGHYGRGQARLPVYKMPHLEGWAMADRHAFVPAVGHHQVLVMDARRWQPVDAIAVAGQPVFVTARPDGRQLWVNFAYPDNDRVQVIDTQTHAIVADLKPGPAVLHMEFTARGDQMWLSVRDGGEVQVWDPYRLERLATLPAQSPSGIFFSSRAHKPGY
;
A
#
# COMPACT_ATOMS: atom_id res chain seq x y z
N MET A 1 -24.76 39.74 74.28
CA MET A 1 -25.34 38.86 73.32
C MET A 1 -24.73 39.17 72.00
N ILE A 2 -23.67 38.43 71.54
CA ILE A 2 -23.05 38.61 70.27
C ILE A 2 -22.99 37.20 69.67
N ARG A 3 -23.74 36.98 68.57
CA ARG A 3 -23.73 35.68 67.81
C ARG A 3 -22.62 35.74 66.76
N SER A 4 -21.65 34.86 66.93
CA SER A 4 -20.61 34.58 65.91
C SER A 4 -21.20 33.76 64.78
N LEU A 5 -21.14 34.26 63.52
CA LEU A 5 -21.37 33.50 62.32
C LEU A 5 -20.03 32.84 61.93
N LEU A 6 -19.97 31.53 61.94
CA LEU A 6 -18.90 30.74 61.34
C LEU A 6 -19.24 30.51 59.86
N SER A 7 -18.47 31.13 58.99
CA SER A 7 -18.52 30.86 57.54
C SER A 7 -17.68 29.61 57.22
N PHE A 8 -18.33 28.55 56.78
CA PHE A 8 -17.68 27.39 56.21
C PHE A 8 -17.37 27.63 54.73
N THR A 9 -16.11 27.82 54.39
CA THR A 9 -15.64 27.88 53.01
C THR A 9 -15.33 26.46 52.54
N ALA A 10 -16.20 25.90 51.74
CA ALA A 10 -15.96 24.62 51.11
C ALA A 10 -14.98 24.80 49.95
N ILE A 11 -13.74 24.29 50.09
CA ILE A 11 -12.76 24.19 49.01
C ILE A 11 -13.13 22.96 48.20
N ALA A 12 -13.75 23.17 47.04
CA ALA A 12 -13.94 22.13 46.03
C ALA A 12 -12.59 21.84 45.37
N MET A 13 -11.90 20.79 45.76
CA MET A 13 -10.77 20.25 45.01
C MET A 13 -11.30 19.64 43.70
N LEU A 14 -11.07 20.33 42.59
CA LEU A 14 -11.18 19.79 41.25
C LEU A 14 -10.07 18.76 41.06
N LEU A 15 -10.37 17.50 41.31
CA LEU A 15 -9.58 16.40 40.85
C LEU A 15 -9.72 16.32 39.32
N SER A 16 -8.80 16.98 38.59
CA SER A 16 -8.59 16.69 37.16
C SER A 16 -8.06 15.26 37.07
N ALA A 17 -8.97 14.30 36.92
CA ALA A 17 -8.61 12.97 36.52
C ALA A 17 -8.02 13.09 35.10
N CYS A 18 -6.70 13.09 34.97
CA CYS A 18 -6.05 12.77 33.70
C CYS A 18 -6.56 11.39 33.33
N ALA A 19 -7.52 11.33 32.42
CA ALA A 19 -7.92 10.08 31.81
C ALA A 19 -6.66 9.54 31.10
N GLN A 20 -5.96 8.61 31.76
CA GLN A 20 -4.88 7.89 31.09
C GLN A 20 -5.53 7.10 29.98
N THR A 21 -5.18 7.44 28.75
CA THR A 21 -5.55 6.63 27.60
C THR A 21 -5.05 5.22 27.88
N PRO A 22 -5.90 4.18 27.85
CA PRO A 22 -5.47 2.83 28.15
C PRO A 22 -4.31 2.47 27.20
N LEU A 23 -3.26 1.88 27.76
CA LEU A 23 -2.14 1.36 26.98
C LEU A 23 -2.68 0.31 26.03
N ARG A 24 -2.41 0.48 24.73
CA ARG A 24 -2.81 -0.46 23.67
C ARG A 24 -1.57 -1.09 23.06
N GLY A 25 -1.70 -2.36 22.67
CA GLY A 25 -0.72 -2.98 21.78
C GLY A 25 -0.85 -2.39 20.36
N THR A 26 0.21 -2.50 19.58
CA THR A 26 0.19 -2.03 18.17
C THR A 26 -0.21 -3.12 17.17
N GLY A 27 -0.21 -4.39 17.60
CA GLY A 27 -0.37 -5.54 16.70
C GLY A 27 -1.71 -5.64 15.96
N ASP A 28 -2.78 -5.08 16.54
CA ASP A 28 -4.13 -5.11 15.96
C ASP A 28 -4.56 -3.75 15.40
N LEU A 29 -3.63 -2.80 15.32
CA LEU A 29 -3.91 -1.48 14.75
C LEU A 29 -3.80 -1.49 13.22
N GLY A 30 -4.59 -0.62 12.63
CA GLY A 30 -4.53 -0.29 11.22
C GLY A 30 -4.96 1.14 10.99
N VAL A 31 -4.91 1.55 9.73
CA VAL A 31 -5.37 2.87 9.31
C VAL A 31 -6.23 2.76 8.05
N VAL A 32 -7.23 3.63 7.96
CA VAL A 32 -8.05 3.84 6.77
C VAL A 32 -7.78 5.25 6.25
N VAL A 33 -7.41 5.34 4.99
CA VAL A 33 -7.23 6.63 4.30
C VAL A 33 -8.59 7.21 3.94
N GLU A 34 -8.89 8.39 4.44
CA GLU A 34 -10.12 9.15 4.14
C GLU A 34 -9.81 10.27 3.14
N ARG A 35 -10.10 10.02 1.86
CA ARG A 35 -9.69 10.89 0.75
C ARG A 35 -10.37 12.25 0.77
N ALA A 36 -11.65 12.29 1.17
CA ALA A 36 -12.45 13.52 1.12
C ALA A 36 -11.95 14.60 2.08
N THR A 37 -11.33 14.20 3.19
CA THR A 37 -10.92 15.08 4.27
C THR A 37 -9.41 15.19 4.44
N GLY A 38 -8.63 14.39 3.73
CA GLY A 38 -7.18 14.35 3.94
C GLY A 38 -6.83 13.90 5.36
N SER A 39 -7.50 12.85 5.84
CA SER A 39 -7.34 12.31 7.18
C SER A 39 -7.06 10.81 7.17
N LEU A 40 -6.58 10.29 8.29
CA LEU A 40 -6.51 8.87 8.60
C LEU A 40 -7.47 8.56 9.74
N GLN A 41 -8.26 7.51 9.57
CA GLN A 41 -8.95 6.88 10.69
C GLN A 41 -8.07 5.75 11.22
N ILE A 42 -7.70 5.81 12.50
CA ILE A 42 -6.99 4.72 13.19
C ILE A 42 -8.03 3.71 13.64
N ILE A 43 -7.83 2.46 13.28
CA ILE A 43 -8.75 1.36 13.55
C ILE A 43 -8.09 0.28 14.40
N GLU A 44 -8.89 -0.45 15.15
CA GLU A 44 -8.51 -1.66 15.87
C GLU A 44 -9.29 -2.84 15.28
N SER A 45 -8.56 -3.83 14.77
CA SER A 45 -9.17 -4.94 14.02
C SER A 45 -9.93 -5.92 14.90
N ASP A 46 -9.46 -6.19 16.13
CA ASP A 46 -10.09 -7.17 17.02
C ASP A 46 -11.50 -6.74 17.49
N THR A 47 -11.69 -5.45 17.72
CA THR A 47 -12.96 -4.89 18.22
C THR A 47 -13.81 -4.24 17.13
N HIS A 48 -13.33 -4.22 15.87
CA HIS A 48 -13.95 -3.51 14.75
C HIS A 48 -14.27 -2.05 15.09
N THR A 49 -13.31 -1.36 15.70
CA THR A 49 -13.53 -0.03 16.25
C THR A 49 -12.68 1.04 15.55
N ALA A 50 -13.30 2.17 15.20
CA ALA A 50 -12.60 3.39 14.86
C ALA A 50 -12.16 4.09 16.15
N LEU A 51 -10.85 4.13 16.42
CA LEU A 51 -10.31 4.65 17.66
C LEU A 51 -10.17 6.17 17.67
N ALA A 52 -9.69 6.70 16.54
CA ALA A 52 -9.42 8.13 16.40
C ALA A 52 -9.31 8.51 14.93
N ARG A 53 -9.41 9.82 14.66
CA ARG A 53 -9.13 10.42 13.35
C ARG A 53 -7.97 11.40 13.47
N VAL A 54 -7.02 11.32 12.54
CA VAL A 54 -5.89 12.25 12.42
C VAL A 54 -6.11 13.08 11.16
N GLU A 55 -6.33 14.37 11.34
CA GLU A 55 -6.59 15.33 10.27
C GLU A 55 -5.31 16.10 9.87
N GLY A 56 -5.37 16.88 8.77
CA GLY A 56 -4.27 17.76 8.36
C GLY A 56 -3.16 17.08 7.58
N LEU A 57 -3.44 15.93 6.96
CA LEU A 57 -2.46 15.17 6.18
C LEU A 57 -2.34 15.63 4.71
N GLY A 58 -3.14 16.63 4.30
CA GLY A 58 -3.12 17.19 2.96
C GLY A 58 -3.90 16.38 1.93
N ASP A 59 -3.47 16.39 0.67
CA ASP A 59 -4.17 15.68 -0.40
C ASP A 59 -3.88 14.18 -0.34
N LEU A 60 -4.84 13.41 0.13
CA LEU A 60 -4.82 11.94 0.16
C LEU A 60 -5.65 11.32 -0.98
N SER A 61 -5.95 12.06 -2.04
CA SER A 61 -6.67 11.53 -3.21
C SER A 61 -5.94 10.35 -3.86
N HIS A 62 -4.65 10.27 -3.62
CA HIS A 62 -3.77 9.15 -3.93
C HIS A 62 -2.74 9.05 -2.81
N ALA A 63 -2.87 8.09 -1.95
CA ALA A 63 -2.02 7.93 -0.77
C ALA A 63 -1.67 6.47 -0.53
N SER A 64 -0.47 6.25 -0.01
CA SER A 64 -0.02 4.98 0.54
C SER A 64 0.54 5.16 1.94
N VAL A 65 0.67 4.05 2.67
CA VAL A 65 1.13 4.06 4.06
C VAL A 65 2.09 2.91 4.27
N VAL A 66 3.22 3.18 4.93
CA VAL A 66 4.10 2.16 5.49
C VAL A 66 4.27 2.37 6.99
N PHE A 67 4.71 1.35 7.72
CA PHE A 67 4.82 1.41 9.17
C PHE A 67 6.25 1.29 9.66
N SER A 68 6.55 1.95 10.80
CA SER A 68 7.79 1.70 11.53
C SER A 68 7.86 0.24 12.01
N ARG A 69 9.06 -0.29 12.18
CA ARG A 69 9.24 -1.71 12.56
C ARG A 69 8.68 -2.06 13.94
N ASP A 70 8.51 -1.07 14.83
CA ASP A 70 7.82 -1.20 16.10
C ASP A 70 6.29 -1.01 15.99
N GLN A 71 5.77 -0.83 14.76
CA GLN A 71 4.36 -0.62 14.43
C GLN A 71 3.71 0.61 15.11
N ARG A 72 4.51 1.49 15.70
CA ARG A 72 4.01 2.69 16.38
C ARG A 72 3.69 3.83 15.44
N TYR A 73 4.47 4.00 14.40
CA TYR A 73 4.32 5.13 13.47
C TYR A 73 3.85 4.66 12.10
N ALA A 74 2.88 5.38 11.56
CA ALA A 74 2.50 5.30 10.14
C ALA A 74 3.17 6.44 9.38
N TYR A 75 3.83 6.13 8.27
CA TYR A 75 4.35 7.12 7.32
C TYR A 75 3.39 7.20 6.15
N VAL A 76 2.79 8.37 5.98
CA VAL A 76 1.74 8.62 4.99
C VAL A 76 2.32 9.46 3.86
N PHE A 77 2.16 8.98 2.64
CA PHE A 77 2.60 9.65 1.43
C PHE A 77 1.39 10.24 0.72
N GLY A 78 1.30 11.57 0.72
CA GLY A 78 0.21 12.31 0.10
C GLY A 78 0.53 12.74 -1.33
N ARG A 79 -0.50 12.91 -2.15
CA ARG A 79 -0.37 13.33 -3.55
C ARG A 79 0.25 14.72 -3.69
N ASP A 80 0.05 15.59 -2.72
CA ASP A 80 0.63 16.95 -2.64
C ASP A 80 2.15 16.97 -2.36
N GLY A 81 2.80 15.81 -2.40
CA GLY A 81 4.22 15.67 -1.99
C GLY A 81 4.42 15.63 -0.49
N GLY A 82 3.33 15.54 0.28
CA GLY A 82 3.38 15.42 1.73
C GLY A 82 3.95 14.07 2.18
N LEU A 83 4.89 14.12 3.13
CA LEU A 83 5.35 12.99 3.92
C LEU A 83 5.02 13.27 5.38
N SER A 84 4.12 12.50 5.94
CA SER A 84 3.63 12.66 7.32
C SER A 84 4.00 11.43 8.15
N LYS A 85 4.55 11.66 9.34
CA LYS A 85 4.78 10.65 10.37
C LYS A 85 3.68 10.79 11.43
N VAL A 86 2.85 9.78 11.57
CA VAL A 86 1.70 9.74 12.49
C VAL A 86 1.99 8.76 13.62
N ASP A 87 1.88 9.20 14.86
CA ASP A 87 1.96 8.33 16.04
C ASP A 87 0.58 7.71 16.28
N LEU A 88 0.48 6.40 16.07
CA LEU A 88 -0.78 5.66 16.17
C LEU A 88 -1.31 5.57 17.61
N LEU A 89 -0.42 5.56 18.60
CA LEU A 89 -0.81 5.43 20.01
C LEU A 89 -1.35 6.75 20.57
N SER A 90 -0.83 7.88 20.11
CA SER A 90 -1.30 9.20 20.54
C SER A 90 -2.28 9.86 19.56
N ALA A 91 -2.54 9.20 18.43
CA ALA A 91 -3.43 9.65 17.36
C ALA A 91 -3.14 11.08 16.89
N ARG A 92 -1.89 11.38 16.56
CA ARG A 92 -1.47 12.72 16.12
C ARG A 92 -0.32 12.67 15.13
N ILE A 93 -0.19 13.74 14.36
CA ILE A 93 0.96 13.95 13.49
C ILE A 93 2.16 14.28 14.40
N ASP A 94 3.20 13.42 14.33
CA ASP A 94 4.49 13.68 14.97
C ASP A 94 5.30 14.70 14.14
N ARG A 95 5.33 14.51 12.82
CA ARG A 95 5.96 15.44 11.89
C ARG A 95 5.35 15.34 10.49
N ARG A 96 5.27 16.45 9.77
CA ARG A 96 4.89 16.52 8.37
C ARG A 96 5.81 17.47 7.61
N ILE A 97 6.24 17.06 6.42
CA ILE A 97 7.02 17.86 5.47
C ILE A 97 6.38 17.78 4.08
N ILE A 98 6.60 18.81 3.26
CA ILE A 98 6.32 18.77 1.82
C ILE A 98 7.65 18.56 1.12
N GLN A 99 7.84 17.41 0.49
CA GLN A 99 9.12 17.00 -0.09
C GLN A 99 9.15 17.05 -1.62
N GLY A 100 7.99 17.13 -2.27
CA GLY A 100 7.82 17.19 -3.72
C GLY A 100 6.56 17.94 -4.09
N GLY A 101 6.22 17.97 -5.37
CA GLY A 101 4.97 18.55 -5.87
C GLY A 101 3.86 17.49 -6.10
N ASN A 102 4.28 16.26 -6.44
CA ASN A 102 3.35 15.14 -6.64
C ASN A 102 4.09 13.83 -6.32
N SER A 103 3.70 13.16 -5.26
CA SER A 103 4.22 11.84 -4.91
C SER A 103 3.14 10.78 -4.99
N ILE A 104 3.53 9.52 -5.18
CA ILE A 104 2.58 8.42 -5.36
C ILE A 104 2.79 7.26 -4.40
N GLY A 105 3.87 7.25 -3.66
CA GLY A 105 4.12 6.18 -2.70
C GLY A 105 5.51 6.25 -2.11
N GLY A 106 5.78 5.34 -1.21
CA GLY A 106 7.07 5.25 -0.56
C GLY A 106 7.28 3.88 0.06
N ALA A 107 8.50 3.68 0.54
CA ALA A 107 8.94 2.46 1.19
C ALA A 107 9.78 2.78 2.42
N ILE A 108 9.83 1.84 3.37
CA ILE A 108 10.70 1.92 4.54
C ILE A 108 11.78 0.85 4.44
N SER A 109 13.04 1.20 4.71
CA SER A 109 14.14 0.23 4.66
C SER A 109 13.93 -0.94 5.63
N GLN A 110 14.58 -2.08 5.35
CA GLN A 110 14.43 -3.28 6.16
C GLN A 110 14.80 -3.07 7.64
N ASP A 111 15.75 -2.17 7.93
CA ASP A 111 16.12 -1.81 9.31
C ASP A 111 15.25 -0.69 9.92
N GLY A 112 14.28 -0.17 9.17
CA GLY A 112 13.36 0.88 9.62
C GLY A 112 13.97 2.27 9.75
N LYS A 113 15.19 2.51 9.23
CA LYS A 113 15.89 3.80 9.43
C LYS A 113 15.68 4.80 8.30
N LEU A 114 15.34 4.34 7.10
CA LEU A 114 15.21 5.17 5.91
C LEU A 114 13.78 5.10 5.37
N ILE A 115 13.25 6.24 4.95
CA ILE A 115 12.00 6.36 4.19
C ILE A 115 12.35 6.85 2.79
N ALA A 116 11.99 6.10 1.77
CA ALA A 116 12.10 6.53 0.38
C ALA A 116 10.73 6.97 -0.14
N VAL A 117 10.70 8.05 -0.92
CA VAL A 117 9.47 8.60 -1.54
C VAL A 117 9.65 8.68 -3.04
N SER A 118 8.75 8.05 -3.78
CA SER A 118 8.67 8.12 -5.23
C SER A 118 7.91 9.36 -5.69
N ASN A 119 8.44 10.07 -6.68
CA ASN A 119 7.87 11.32 -7.14
C ASN A 119 7.53 11.29 -8.63
N TYR A 120 6.37 11.86 -8.96
CA TYR A 120 6.04 12.29 -10.33
C TYR A 120 6.60 13.69 -10.58
N GLU A 121 6.55 14.58 -9.59
CA GLU A 121 7.10 15.93 -9.62
C GLU A 121 7.91 16.19 -8.36
N PRO A 122 9.19 16.49 -8.49
CA PRO A 122 9.97 16.74 -9.72
C PRO A 122 10.45 15.47 -10.45
N GLY A 123 10.02 14.28 -10.07
CA GLY A 123 10.55 12.98 -10.48
C GLY A 123 11.68 12.51 -9.57
N GLY A 124 12.13 11.27 -9.78
CA GLY A 124 13.16 10.65 -8.94
C GLY A 124 12.65 10.15 -7.59
N VAL A 125 13.60 9.77 -6.72
CA VAL A 125 13.36 9.29 -5.36
C VAL A 125 14.10 10.16 -4.37
N LYS A 126 13.39 10.61 -3.33
CA LYS A 126 14.02 11.26 -2.17
C LYS A 126 14.02 10.33 -0.98
N VAL A 127 15.12 10.32 -0.23
CA VAL A 127 15.31 9.44 0.92
C VAL A 127 15.49 10.26 2.18
N PHE A 128 14.80 9.87 3.24
CA PHE A 128 14.74 10.59 4.52
C PHE A 128 15.11 9.69 5.69
N ASN A 129 15.60 10.27 6.76
CA ASN A 129 15.71 9.60 8.04
C ASN A 129 14.32 9.33 8.60
N ALA A 130 13.98 8.07 8.88
CA ALA A 130 12.65 7.70 9.35
C ALA A 130 12.27 8.35 10.69
N ARG A 131 13.24 8.64 11.56
CA ARG A 131 12.98 9.26 12.85
C ARG A 131 12.72 10.75 12.75
N THR A 132 13.56 11.49 11.98
CA THR A 132 13.56 12.97 11.95
C THR A 132 12.90 13.56 10.71
N LEU A 133 12.64 12.78 9.67
CA LEU A 133 12.24 13.21 8.32
C LEU A 133 13.22 14.21 7.68
N GLU A 134 14.47 14.24 8.12
CA GLU A 134 15.54 14.98 7.44
C GLU A 134 15.96 14.26 6.17
N GLN A 135 16.13 15.01 5.08
CA GLN A 135 16.52 14.42 3.80
C GLN A 135 17.98 13.93 3.87
N ILE A 136 18.19 12.69 3.46
CA ILE A 136 19.49 12.02 3.40
C ILE A 136 20.04 12.00 1.98
N ALA A 137 19.18 11.71 0.99
CA ALA A 137 19.57 11.62 -0.40
C ALA A 137 18.49 12.11 -1.36
N ASP A 138 18.89 12.56 -2.53
CA ASP A 138 18.07 12.83 -3.71
C ASP A 138 18.63 12.02 -4.88
N ILE A 139 17.83 11.08 -5.39
CA ILE A 139 18.17 10.26 -6.56
C ILE A 139 17.38 10.84 -7.74
N PRO A 140 17.99 11.67 -8.58
CA PRO A 140 17.26 12.49 -9.55
C PRO A 140 16.67 11.69 -10.70
N ALA A 141 17.13 10.46 -10.98
CA ALA A 141 16.63 9.64 -12.09
C ALA A 141 16.51 10.44 -13.41
N THR A 142 17.59 11.15 -13.78
CA THR A 142 17.59 12.11 -14.90
C THR A 142 17.42 11.44 -16.25
N LEU A 143 16.62 12.07 -17.10
CA LEU A 143 16.43 11.66 -18.49
C LEU A 143 17.66 12.01 -19.35
N LEU A 144 17.99 11.16 -20.30
CA LEU A 144 19.00 11.44 -21.30
C LEU A 144 18.32 11.73 -22.65
N PRO A 145 18.80 12.72 -23.41
CA PRO A 145 19.96 13.58 -23.17
C PRO A 145 19.69 14.78 -22.24
N ASP A 146 18.42 15.10 -21.92
CA ASP A 146 18.05 16.24 -21.09
C ASP A 146 18.20 15.93 -19.60
N ARG A 147 19.36 16.28 -19.04
CA ARG A 147 19.66 16.04 -17.62
C ARG A 147 18.88 16.94 -16.64
N GLN A 148 18.11 17.91 -17.13
CA GLN A 148 17.27 18.75 -16.27
C GLN A 148 15.92 18.08 -15.99
N LYS A 149 15.49 17.18 -16.86
CA LYS A 149 14.27 16.39 -16.66
C LYS A 149 14.56 15.12 -15.88
N ARG A 150 13.64 14.79 -15.00
CA ARG A 150 13.67 13.56 -14.18
C ARG A 150 12.53 12.64 -14.62
N SER A 151 12.77 11.34 -14.59
CA SER A 151 11.71 10.36 -14.78
C SER A 151 10.77 10.33 -13.59
N ARG A 152 9.49 10.17 -13.88
CA ARG A 152 8.51 9.73 -12.88
C ARG A 152 8.93 8.37 -12.36
N VAL A 153 8.84 8.17 -11.04
CA VAL A 153 9.19 6.92 -10.39
C VAL A 153 7.93 6.24 -9.89
N VAL A 154 7.86 4.95 -10.13
CA VAL A 154 6.74 4.06 -9.78
C VAL A 154 7.27 2.75 -9.22
N GLY A 155 6.40 1.95 -8.60
CA GLY A 155 6.75 0.62 -8.13
C GLY A 155 7.92 0.61 -7.15
N LEU A 156 8.01 1.63 -6.28
CA LEU A 156 9.07 1.73 -5.28
C LEU A 156 8.81 0.74 -4.14
N VAL A 157 9.78 -0.13 -3.90
CA VAL A 157 9.76 -1.12 -2.83
C VAL A 157 11.07 -1.11 -2.04
N ASP A 158 11.02 -1.54 -0.79
CA ASP A 158 12.19 -1.94 -0.04
C ASP A 158 12.63 -3.37 -0.43
N ALA A 159 13.90 -3.62 -0.40
CA ALA A 159 14.50 -4.90 -0.76
C ALA A 159 15.60 -5.30 0.24
N PRO A 160 15.91 -6.60 0.37
CA PRO A 160 16.96 -7.05 1.27
C PRO A 160 18.30 -6.36 1.05
N GLY A 161 19.05 -6.13 2.14
CA GLY A 161 20.38 -5.52 2.09
C GLY A 161 20.37 -3.99 2.04
N GLN A 162 19.40 -3.33 2.69
CA GLN A 162 19.29 -1.86 2.74
C GLN A 162 19.12 -1.22 1.35
N ARG A 163 18.36 -1.87 0.49
CA ARG A 163 18.12 -1.43 -0.88
C ARG A 163 16.69 -0.97 -1.07
N PHE A 164 16.54 0.03 -1.95
CA PHE A 164 15.27 0.37 -2.58
C PHE A 164 15.34 0.03 -4.06
N VAL A 165 14.29 -0.58 -4.59
CA VAL A 165 14.16 -0.90 -6.01
C VAL A 165 12.92 -0.19 -6.55
N PHE A 166 13.05 0.39 -7.74
CA PHE A 166 11.98 1.18 -8.34
C PHE A 166 12.09 1.20 -9.86
N SER A 167 10.96 1.50 -10.49
CA SER A 167 10.86 1.61 -11.93
C SER A 167 10.79 3.06 -12.38
N LEU A 168 11.43 3.36 -13.51
CA LEU A 168 11.38 4.65 -14.17
C LEU A 168 10.35 4.60 -15.31
N PHE A 169 9.21 5.25 -15.10
CA PHE A 169 8.08 5.22 -16.03
C PHE A 169 8.43 5.76 -17.42
N ASP A 170 9.21 6.85 -17.48
CA ASP A 170 9.46 7.56 -18.74
C ASP A 170 10.62 6.94 -19.54
N THR A 171 11.55 6.25 -18.91
CA THR A 171 12.73 5.66 -19.58
C THR A 171 12.65 4.15 -19.77
N GLY A 172 11.70 3.47 -19.11
CA GLY A 172 11.63 2.01 -19.18
C GLY A 172 12.86 1.33 -18.55
N GLU A 173 13.18 1.74 -17.33
CA GLU A 173 14.31 1.21 -16.56
C GLU A 173 13.86 0.74 -15.17
N ILE A 174 14.60 -0.20 -14.59
CA ILE A 174 14.56 -0.51 -13.16
C ILE A 174 15.88 -0.06 -12.55
N TRP A 175 15.81 0.63 -11.42
CA TRP A 175 17.00 1.02 -10.65
C TRP A 175 16.97 0.39 -9.26
N SER A 176 18.16 -0.03 -8.79
CA SER A 176 18.40 -0.46 -7.42
C SER A 176 19.32 0.53 -6.74
N ALA A 177 18.88 1.07 -5.61
CA ALA A 177 19.65 2.03 -4.79
C ALA A 177 20.05 1.36 -3.47
N ASP A 178 21.32 1.04 -3.32
CA ASP A 178 21.90 0.32 -2.18
C ASP A 178 22.52 1.31 -1.18
N PHE A 179 21.97 1.37 0.02
CA PHE A 179 22.41 2.22 1.14
C PHE A 179 23.25 1.47 2.19
N SER A 180 23.66 0.23 1.93
CA SER A 180 24.43 -0.58 2.89
C SER A 180 25.76 0.02 3.31
N GLN A 181 26.34 0.91 2.48
CA GLN A 181 27.64 1.54 2.72
C GLN A 181 27.54 2.99 3.21
N GLY A 182 26.33 3.51 3.45
CA GLY A 182 26.12 4.86 3.99
C GLY A 182 25.07 5.68 3.25
N PRO A 183 25.06 7.00 3.48
CA PRO A 183 23.98 7.87 3.00
C PRO A 183 23.99 8.12 1.48
N THR A 184 25.10 7.86 0.80
CA THR A 184 25.19 7.97 -0.66
C THR A 184 24.96 6.60 -1.27
N PRO A 185 23.84 6.37 -1.98
CA PRO A 185 23.53 5.05 -2.49
C PRO A 185 24.41 4.67 -3.68
N ARG A 186 24.76 3.39 -3.76
CA ARG A 186 25.24 2.79 -5.00
C ARG A 186 24.05 2.50 -5.89
N ILE A 187 24.03 3.07 -7.09
CA ILE A 187 22.96 2.89 -8.06
C ILE A 187 23.35 1.84 -9.10
N GLU A 188 22.52 0.81 -9.22
CA GLU A 188 22.58 -0.15 -10.31
C GLU A 188 21.35 0.06 -11.23
N ARG A 189 21.57 0.02 -12.56
CA ARG A 189 20.56 0.37 -13.56
C ARG A 189 20.35 -0.77 -14.53
N PHE A 190 19.09 -1.10 -14.77
CA PHE A 190 18.65 -2.10 -15.71
C PHE A 190 17.80 -1.41 -16.78
N THR A 191 18.33 -1.30 -18.00
CA THR A 191 17.74 -0.56 -19.11
C THR A 191 16.97 -1.48 -20.06
N GLY A 192 16.06 -0.91 -20.88
CA GLY A 192 15.34 -1.67 -21.92
C GLY A 192 14.38 -2.71 -21.36
N ILE A 193 13.82 -2.47 -20.18
CA ILE A 193 12.94 -3.43 -19.50
C ILE A 193 11.52 -3.48 -20.08
N GLY A 194 11.15 -2.51 -20.91
CA GLY A 194 9.83 -2.35 -21.52
C GLY A 194 9.26 -0.95 -21.37
N GLN A 195 8.10 -0.72 -21.99
CA GLN A 195 7.48 0.61 -22.04
C GLN A 195 6.64 0.88 -20.80
N GLN A 196 6.88 2.05 -20.18
CA GLN A 196 6.08 2.56 -19.08
C GLN A 196 5.86 1.51 -17.96
N PRO A 197 6.92 0.99 -17.32
CA PRO A 197 6.74 0.16 -16.14
C PRO A 197 5.92 0.93 -15.10
N TYR A 198 5.01 0.27 -14.41
CA TYR A 198 4.09 0.94 -13.50
C TYR A 198 4.05 0.29 -12.12
N ASP A 199 3.12 -0.63 -11.88
CA ASP A 199 3.04 -1.33 -10.62
C ASP A 199 4.18 -2.32 -10.46
N ALA A 200 4.62 -2.53 -9.23
CA ALA A 200 5.60 -3.53 -8.93
C ALA A 200 5.26 -4.33 -7.68
N LEU A 201 5.77 -5.54 -7.64
CA LEU A 201 5.73 -6.45 -6.51
C LEU A 201 7.16 -6.93 -6.24
N ILE A 202 7.52 -7.08 -4.98
CA ILE A 202 8.64 -7.93 -4.60
C ILE A 202 8.09 -9.25 -4.03
N THR A 203 8.67 -10.38 -4.45
CA THR A 203 8.24 -11.67 -3.90
C THR A 203 8.51 -11.77 -2.41
N PRO A 204 7.70 -12.54 -1.64
CA PRO A 204 7.85 -12.62 -0.18
C PRO A 204 9.22 -13.05 0.33
N ASP A 205 10.00 -13.78 -0.49
CA ASP A 205 11.39 -14.14 -0.22
C ASP A 205 12.40 -13.01 -0.53
N GLY A 206 11.92 -11.86 -1.01
CA GLY A 206 12.76 -10.72 -1.39
C GLY A 206 13.61 -10.93 -2.64
N ARG A 207 13.33 -11.97 -3.44
CA ARG A 207 14.17 -12.35 -4.56
C ARG A 207 13.82 -11.64 -5.87
N TYR A 208 12.55 -11.67 -6.25
CA TYR A 208 12.14 -11.13 -7.55
C TYR A 208 11.42 -9.80 -7.39
N TYR A 209 11.92 -8.78 -8.08
CA TYR A 209 11.18 -7.57 -8.33
C TYR A 209 10.46 -7.72 -9.68
N MET A 210 9.14 -7.56 -9.66
CA MET A 210 8.27 -7.74 -10.81
C MET A 210 7.60 -6.42 -11.12
N ALA A 211 7.83 -5.84 -12.28
CA ALA A 211 7.18 -4.60 -12.72
C ALA A 211 6.20 -4.88 -13.86
N GLY A 212 4.94 -4.52 -13.69
CA GLY A 212 3.94 -4.54 -14.76
C GLY A 212 4.22 -3.43 -15.77
N LEU A 213 3.91 -3.65 -17.05
CA LEU A 213 4.14 -2.69 -18.11
C LEU A 213 2.82 -2.01 -18.51
N PHE A 214 2.75 -0.70 -18.31
CA PHE A 214 1.57 0.08 -18.70
C PHE A 214 1.56 0.37 -20.20
N GLY A 215 2.72 0.56 -20.80
CA GLY A 215 2.89 0.90 -22.22
C GLY A 215 2.70 -0.29 -23.18
N GLU A 216 2.86 -1.52 -22.70
CA GLU A 216 2.78 -2.75 -23.48
C GLU A 216 2.35 -3.93 -22.60
N ASP A 217 2.11 -5.09 -23.21
CA ASP A 217 1.77 -6.30 -22.48
C ASP A 217 2.99 -6.93 -21.80
N GLY A 218 2.74 -7.62 -20.68
CA GLY A 218 3.76 -8.36 -19.95
C GLY A 218 4.31 -7.64 -18.75
N MET A 219 5.32 -8.26 -18.17
CA MET A 219 6.01 -7.81 -16.96
C MET A 219 7.51 -7.94 -17.11
N ALA A 220 8.26 -7.05 -16.47
CA ALA A 220 9.69 -7.12 -16.30
C ALA A 220 10.02 -7.80 -14.96
N GLN A 221 10.87 -8.83 -14.99
CA GLN A 221 11.34 -9.57 -13.84
C GLN A 221 12.83 -9.32 -13.62
N LEU A 222 13.21 -8.86 -12.44
CA LEU A 222 14.59 -8.73 -12.00
C LEU A 222 14.85 -9.71 -10.85
N ASP A 223 15.84 -10.61 -11.00
CA ASP A 223 16.31 -11.48 -9.91
C ASP A 223 17.31 -10.69 -9.05
N LEU A 224 16.90 -10.23 -7.89
CA LEU A 224 17.72 -9.44 -6.98
C LEU A 224 18.85 -10.24 -6.31
N TRP A 225 18.80 -11.57 -6.38
CA TRP A 225 19.89 -12.45 -5.94
C TRP A 225 20.94 -12.66 -7.03
N HIS A 226 20.54 -12.47 -8.29
CA HIS A 226 21.38 -12.63 -9.48
C HIS A 226 21.18 -11.47 -10.46
N PRO A 227 21.44 -10.22 -10.03
CA PRO A 227 21.19 -9.03 -10.87
C PRO A 227 22.05 -9.04 -12.16
N GLU A 228 23.20 -9.70 -12.13
CA GLU A 228 24.09 -9.85 -13.29
C GLU A 228 23.42 -10.55 -14.50
N ARG A 229 22.30 -11.25 -14.28
CA ARG A 229 21.53 -11.90 -15.35
C ARG A 229 20.62 -10.91 -16.09
N GLY A 230 20.52 -9.69 -15.60
CA GLY A 230 19.65 -8.66 -16.16
C GLY A 230 18.16 -8.95 -15.97
N VAL A 231 17.34 -8.19 -16.69
CA VAL A 231 15.88 -8.28 -16.61
C VAL A 231 15.33 -9.25 -17.64
N LYS A 232 14.41 -10.11 -17.21
CA LYS A 232 13.69 -11.06 -18.07
C LYS A 232 12.26 -10.57 -18.32
N ARG A 233 11.77 -10.72 -19.56
CA ARG A 233 10.37 -10.52 -19.89
C ARG A 233 9.55 -11.77 -19.54
N VAL A 234 8.45 -11.59 -18.81
CA VAL A 234 7.45 -12.62 -18.53
C VAL A 234 6.07 -12.15 -18.98
N LEU A 235 5.16 -13.06 -19.31
CA LEU A 235 3.80 -12.77 -19.75
C LEU A 235 3.73 -11.79 -20.96
N GLY A 236 4.59 -11.93 -21.94
CA GLY A 236 4.69 -11.01 -23.07
C GLY A 236 3.43 -10.86 -23.94
N HIS A 237 2.43 -11.71 -23.74
CA HIS A 237 1.16 -11.69 -24.48
C HIS A 237 -0.05 -11.36 -23.61
N TYR A 238 0.17 -10.95 -22.36
CA TYR A 238 -0.90 -10.66 -21.41
C TYR A 238 -0.76 -9.24 -20.84
N GLY A 239 -1.88 -8.58 -20.62
CA GLY A 239 -1.94 -7.26 -20.00
C GLY A 239 -3.19 -6.51 -20.38
N ARG A 240 -3.08 -5.54 -21.29
CA ARG A 240 -4.21 -4.69 -21.70
C ARG A 240 -5.21 -5.43 -22.59
N GLY A 241 -4.78 -6.43 -23.32
CA GLY A 241 -5.53 -7.03 -24.39
C GLY A 241 -5.78 -6.04 -25.53
N GLN A 242 -6.91 -6.20 -26.25
CA GLN A 242 -7.34 -5.28 -27.30
C GLN A 242 -8.11 -4.06 -26.78
N ALA A 243 -8.50 -4.04 -25.52
CA ALA A 243 -9.19 -2.93 -24.92
C ALA A 243 -8.24 -1.74 -24.76
N ARG A 244 -8.59 -0.60 -25.40
CA ARG A 244 -7.85 0.66 -25.27
C ARG A 244 -8.12 1.37 -23.95
N LEU A 245 -8.80 0.74 -23.02
CA LEU A 245 -9.14 1.33 -21.74
C LEU A 245 -7.87 1.56 -20.94
N PRO A 246 -7.70 2.77 -20.36
CA PRO A 246 -6.63 2.98 -19.42
C PRO A 246 -6.81 1.97 -18.30
N VAL A 247 -5.78 1.18 -18.12
CA VAL A 247 -5.72 0.33 -16.94
C VAL A 247 -5.64 1.26 -15.75
N TYR A 248 -6.73 1.39 -15.02
CA TYR A 248 -6.71 2.05 -13.72
C TYR A 248 -5.96 1.16 -12.75
N LYS A 249 -4.67 1.04 -12.97
CA LYS A 249 -3.80 0.49 -11.95
C LYS A 249 -3.69 1.56 -10.89
N MET A 250 -4.32 1.31 -9.78
CA MET A 250 -3.98 2.02 -8.56
C MET A 250 -2.52 1.70 -8.29
N PRO A 251 -1.66 2.67 -8.00
CA PRO A 251 -0.25 2.43 -7.69
C PRO A 251 -0.11 1.85 -6.28
N HIS A 252 -0.74 0.72 -6.08
CA HIS A 252 -0.58 -0.07 -4.88
C HIS A 252 0.30 -1.25 -5.22
N LEU A 253 1.31 -1.46 -4.42
CA LEU A 253 2.28 -2.53 -4.51
C LEU A 253 1.67 -3.94 -4.45
N GLU A 254 0.34 -4.05 -4.33
CA GLU A 254 -0.37 -5.30 -4.08
C GLU A 254 -1.50 -5.58 -5.08
N GLY A 255 -1.38 -5.13 -6.29
CA GLY A 255 -2.35 -5.52 -7.33
C GLY A 255 -2.37 -7.03 -7.61
N TRP A 256 -1.38 -7.79 -7.11
CA TRP A 256 -1.19 -9.22 -7.34
C TRP A 256 -1.08 -9.98 -6.04
N ALA A 257 -1.39 -11.26 -6.06
CA ALA A 257 -1.25 -12.13 -4.90
C ALA A 257 -0.28 -13.27 -5.15
N MET A 258 0.42 -13.66 -4.10
CA MET A 258 1.18 -14.89 -4.04
C MET A 258 0.49 -15.84 -3.07
N ALA A 259 0.19 -17.05 -3.50
CA ALA A 259 -0.37 -18.09 -2.65
C ALA A 259 0.26 -19.43 -3.04
N ASP A 260 0.79 -20.11 -2.04
CA ASP A 260 1.51 -21.36 -2.26
C ASP A 260 2.66 -21.19 -3.27
N ARG A 261 2.62 -21.91 -4.37
CA ARG A 261 3.59 -21.81 -5.47
C ARG A 261 3.06 -21.04 -6.69
N HIS A 262 1.94 -20.35 -6.54
CA HIS A 262 1.34 -19.61 -7.63
C HIS A 262 1.36 -18.10 -7.36
N ALA A 263 1.54 -17.34 -8.43
CA ALA A 263 1.24 -15.93 -8.47
C ALA A 263 -0.08 -15.72 -9.23
N PHE A 264 -0.95 -14.87 -8.68
CA PHE A 264 -2.24 -14.54 -9.25
C PHE A 264 -2.18 -13.09 -9.71
N VAL A 265 -2.27 -12.89 -11.02
CA VAL A 265 -2.02 -11.59 -11.66
C VAL A 265 -3.28 -11.11 -12.36
N PRO A 266 -3.77 -9.89 -12.06
CA PRO A 266 -4.93 -9.34 -12.75
C PRO A 266 -4.58 -8.99 -14.19
N ALA A 267 -5.20 -9.69 -15.16
CA ALA A 267 -5.14 -9.36 -16.58
C ALA A 267 -6.32 -8.45 -16.94
N VAL A 268 -6.17 -7.16 -16.66
CA VAL A 268 -7.24 -6.17 -16.67
C VAL A 268 -7.99 -6.14 -18.00
N GLY A 269 -7.29 -6.04 -19.12
CA GLY A 269 -7.89 -5.97 -20.46
C GLY A 269 -8.53 -7.29 -20.93
N HIS A 270 -8.27 -8.39 -20.24
CA HIS A 270 -8.81 -9.71 -20.58
C HIS A 270 -9.95 -10.17 -19.65
N HIS A 271 -10.25 -9.41 -18.59
CA HIS A 271 -11.20 -9.81 -17.54
C HIS A 271 -10.88 -11.18 -16.95
N GLN A 272 -9.61 -11.37 -16.60
CA GLN A 272 -9.09 -12.63 -16.09
C GLN A 272 -8.13 -12.39 -14.93
N VAL A 273 -8.02 -13.37 -14.05
CA VAL A 273 -6.90 -13.52 -13.12
C VAL A 273 -6.02 -14.65 -13.66
N LEU A 274 -4.80 -14.32 -14.05
CA LEU A 274 -3.83 -15.30 -14.52
C LEU A 274 -3.22 -16.05 -13.35
N VAL A 275 -3.09 -17.36 -13.48
CA VAL A 275 -2.40 -18.21 -12.52
C VAL A 275 -1.03 -18.56 -13.10
N MET A 276 0.02 -18.18 -12.39
CA MET A 276 1.39 -18.42 -12.79
C MET A 276 2.10 -19.36 -11.83
N ASP A 277 2.86 -20.30 -12.36
CA ASP A 277 3.86 -21.03 -11.57
C ASP A 277 4.96 -20.05 -11.12
N ALA A 278 5.07 -19.76 -9.83
CA ALA A 278 6.00 -18.78 -9.29
C ALA A 278 7.49 -19.19 -9.33
N ARG A 279 7.79 -20.45 -9.67
CA ARG A 279 9.18 -20.90 -9.86
C ARG A 279 9.66 -20.66 -11.30
N ARG A 280 8.76 -20.89 -12.27
CA ARG A 280 9.08 -20.80 -13.70
C ARG A 280 8.62 -19.48 -14.31
N TRP A 281 7.70 -18.78 -13.63
CA TRP A 281 7.04 -17.56 -14.10
C TRP A 281 6.37 -17.79 -15.47
N GLN A 282 5.66 -18.89 -15.56
CA GLN A 282 4.88 -19.27 -16.74
C GLN A 282 3.40 -19.40 -16.37
N PRO A 283 2.50 -18.99 -17.26
CA PRO A 283 1.07 -19.16 -17.02
C PRO A 283 0.72 -20.65 -17.02
N VAL A 284 -0.10 -21.05 -16.06
CA VAL A 284 -0.61 -22.43 -15.94
C VAL A 284 -2.13 -22.49 -16.06
N ASP A 285 -2.82 -21.35 -15.78
CA ASP A 285 -4.27 -21.24 -15.92
C ASP A 285 -4.69 -19.76 -16.03
N ALA A 286 -5.96 -19.53 -16.39
CA ALA A 286 -6.58 -18.22 -16.48
C ALA A 286 -8.04 -18.28 -16.00
N ILE A 287 -8.34 -17.60 -14.92
CA ILE A 287 -9.65 -17.60 -14.30
C ILE A 287 -10.46 -16.43 -14.86
N ALA A 288 -11.55 -16.71 -15.59
CA ALA A 288 -12.45 -15.67 -16.08
C ALA A 288 -13.19 -15.02 -14.89
N VAL A 289 -13.23 -13.69 -14.85
CA VAL A 289 -13.87 -12.90 -13.81
C VAL A 289 -14.88 -11.91 -14.38
N ALA A 290 -15.71 -11.31 -13.52
CA ALA A 290 -16.86 -10.53 -13.93
C ALA A 290 -16.53 -9.25 -14.71
N GLY A 291 -15.40 -8.64 -14.47
CA GLY A 291 -15.02 -7.35 -15.07
C GLY A 291 -13.50 -7.16 -15.10
N GLN A 292 -13.06 -5.91 -15.21
CA GLN A 292 -11.65 -5.57 -15.14
C GLN A 292 -11.11 -5.72 -13.72
N PRO A 293 -10.32 -6.76 -13.40
CA PRO A 293 -9.80 -6.95 -12.05
C PRO A 293 -8.76 -5.87 -11.72
N VAL A 294 -8.86 -5.27 -10.54
CA VAL A 294 -7.92 -4.22 -10.08
C VAL A 294 -6.94 -4.77 -9.06
N PHE A 295 -7.48 -5.33 -7.97
CA PHE A 295 -6.69 -5.99 -6.94
C PHE A 295 -7.07 -7.46 -6.83
N VAL A 296 -6.04 -8.27 -6.64
CA VAL A 296 -6.17 -9.68 -6.26
C VAL A 296 -5.44 -9.84 -4.95
N THR A 297 -6.19 -10.11 -3.88
CA THR A 297 -5.65 -10.22 -2.52
C THR A 297 -5.83 -11.64 -2.02
N ALA A 298 -4.73 -12.30 -1.63
CA ALA A 298 -4.80 -13.66 -1.09
C ALA A 298 -5.04 -13.65 0.42
N ARG A 299 -5.92 -14.53 0.90
CA ARG A 299 -5.98 -14.84 2.32
C ARG A 299 -4.64 -15.43 2.78
N PRO A 300 -4.12 -15.08 3.98
CA PRO A 300 -2.79 -15.50 4.43
C PRO A 300 -2.53 -17.00 4.41
N ASP A 301 -3.54 -17.84 4.50
CA ASP A 301 -3.42 -19.31 4.36
C ASP A 301 -3.35 -19.78 2.91
N GLY A 302 -3.43 -18.85 1.94
CA GLY A 302 -3.35 -19.15 0.53
C GLY A 302 -4.57 -19.84 -0.08
N ARG A 303 -5.69 -19.99 0.65
CA ARG A 303 -6.85 -20.78 0.19
C ARG A 303 -7.88 -20.00 -0.61
N GLN A 304 -7.90 -18.71 -0.47
CA GLN A 304 -8.85 -17.82 -1.15
C GLN A 304 -8.16 -16.60 -1.74
N LEU A 305 -8.70 -16.15 -2.87
CA LEU A 305 -8.42 -14.84 -3.45
C LEU A 305 -9.69 -14.01 -3.40
N TRP A 306 -9.54 -12.73 -3.08
CA TRP A 306 -10.59 -11.74 -3.21
C TRP A 306 -10.20 -10.78 -4.32
N VAL A 307 -11.13 -10.53 -5.24
CA VAL A 307 -10.91 -9.75 -6.47
C VAL A 307 -11.95 -8.66 -6.56
N ASN A 308 -11.52 -7.39 -6.60
CA ASN A 308 -12.39 -6.27 -6.92
C ASN A 308 -12.19 -5.79 -8.36
N PHE A 309 -13.07 -4.90 -8.82
CA PHE A 309 -13.14 -4.54 -10.22
C PHE A 309 -13.14 -3.02 -10.43
N ALA A 310 -12.69 -2.60 -11.63
CA ALA A 310 -12.88 -1.25 -12.12
C ALA A 310 -14.35 -1.01 -12.52
N TYR A 311 -14.71 0.27 -12.68
CA TYR A 311 -16.01 0.65 -13.23
C TYR A 311 -16.23 -0.03 -14.61
N PRO A 312 -17.45 -0.55 -14.92
CA PRO A 312 -18.70 -0.40 -14.18
C PRO A 312 -18.95 -1.44 -13.08
N ASP A 313 -18.10 -2.46 -12.93
CA ASP A 313 -18.30 -3.57 -12.00
C ASP A 313 -17.71 -3.31 -10.61
N ASN A 314 -17.43 -2.05 -10.29
CA ASN A 314 -16.74 -1.65 -9.07
C ASN A 314 -17.59 -1.72 -7.77
N ASP A 315 -18.81 -2.19 -7.86
CA ASP A 315 -19.68 -2.52 -6.72
C ASP A 315 -19.55 -3.98 -6.25
N ARG A 316 -18.67 -4.75 -6.91
CA ARG A 316 -18.57 -6.19 -6.83
C ARG A 316 -17.22 -6.66 -6.29
N VAL A 317 -17.25 -7.80 -5.61
CA VAL A 317 -16.06 -8.57 -5.20
C VAL A 317 -16.33 -10.04 -5.48
N GLN A 318 -15.43 -10.70 -6.19
CA GLN A 318 -15.48 -12.15 -6.38
C GLN A 318 -14.47 -12.85 -5.48
N VAL A 319 -14.87 -13.97 -4.90
CA VAL A 319 -14.01 -14.84 -4.09
C VAL A 319 -13.70 -16.10 -4.88
N ILE A 320 -12.43 -16.43 -5.01
CA ILE A 320 -11.93 -17.56 -5.79
C ILE A 320 -11.24 -18.55 -4.85
N ASP A 321 -11.55 -19.83 -5.00
CA ASP A 321 -10.80 -20.91 -4.36
C ASP A 321 -9.51 -21.18 -5.14
N THR A 322 -8.38 -21.13 -4.46
CA THR A 322 -7.05 -21.23 -5.10
C THR A 322 -6.67 -22.64 -5.56
N GLN A 323 -7.36 -23.66 -5.07
CA GLN A 323 -7.08 -25.05 -5.43
C GLN A 323 -7.88 -25.48 -6.65
N THR A 324 -9.14 -25.05 -6.74
CA THR A 324 -10.06 -25.43 -7.81
C THR A 324 -10.15 -24.39 -8.91
N HIS A 325 -9.65 -23.16 -8.65
CA HIS A 325 -9.81 -21.96 -9.47
C HIS A 325 -11.26 -21.55 -9.71
N ALA A 326 -12.18 -22.09 -8.92
CA ALA A 326 -13.60 -21.76 -9.01
C ALA A 326 -13.95 -20.48 -8.28
N ILE A 327 -14.84 -19.67 -8.86
CA ILE A 327 -15.47 -18.56 -8.15
C ILE A 327 -16.48 -19.16 -7.17
N VAL A 328 -16.22 -19.01 -5.87
CA VAL A 328 -17.06 -19.58 -4.80
C VAL A 328 -18.05 -18.57 -4.23
N ALA A 329 -17.84 -17.28 -4.48
CA ALA A 329 -18.80 -16.23 -4.13
C ALA A 329 -18.69 -15.03 -5.06
N ASP A 330 -19.82 -14.33 -5.21
CA ASP A 330 -19.95 -13.07 -5.94
C ASP A 330 -20.72 -12.10 -5.04
N LEU A 331 -19.98 -11.22 -4.39
CA LEU A 331 -20.49 -10.32 -3.36
C LEU A 331 -20.73 -8.92 -3.93
N LYS A 332 -21.71 -8.22 -3.36
CA LYS A 332 -22.01 -6.82 -3.69
C LYS A 332 -21.94 -5.94 -2.44
N PRO A 333 -20.73 -5.58 -1.98
CA PRO A 333 -20.56 -4.76 -0.78
C PRO A 333 -21.18 -3.37 -0.90
N GLY A 334 -21.14 -2.77 -2.08
CA GLY A 334 -21.65 -1.43 -2.34
C GLY A 334 -20.83 -0.68 -3.37
N PRO A 335 -21.16 0.61 -3.64
CA PRO A 335 -20.55 1.36 -4.75
C PRO A 335 -19.09 1.70 -4.49
N ALA A 336 -18.24 1.41 -5.47
CA ALA A 336 -16.82 1.72 -5.51
C ALA A 336 -16.00 1.06 -4.40
N VAL A 337 -15.91 -0.27 -4.42
CA VAL A 337 -14.93 -1.02 -3.61
C VAL A 337 -13.53 -0.72 -4.16
N LEU A 338 -12.73 0.06 -3.40
CA LEU A 338 -11.41 0.50 -3.86
C LEU A 338 -10.27 -0.36 -3.35
N HIS A 339 -10.28 -0.73 -2.09
CA HIS A 339 -9.18 -1.46 -1.46
C HIS A 339 -9.70 -2.58 -0.58
N MET A 340 -8.90 -3.62 -0.47
CA MET A 340 -9.19 -4.82 0.31
C MET A 340 -7.93 -5.23 1.06
N GLU A 341 -8.07 -5.56 2.33
CA GLU A 341 -6.95 -5.97 3.17
C GLU A 341 -7.38 -7.06 4.15
N PHE A 342 -6.63 -8.15 4.20
CA PHE A 342 -6.78 -9.16 5.23
C PHE A 342 -6.05 -8.76 6.51
N THR A 343 -6.63 -9.08 7.66
CA THR A 343 -5.86 -9.13 8.91
C THR A 343 -4.69 -10.12 8.78
N ALA A 344 -3.66 -9.95 9.59
CA ALA A 344 -2.49 -10.84 9.56
C ALA A 344 -2.85 -12.32 9.76
N ARG A 345 -3.90 -12.61 10.52
CA ARG A 345 -4.42 -13.97 10.77
C ARG A 345 -5.29 -14.49 9.63
N GLY A 346 -5.76 -13.61 8.75
CA GLY A 346 -6.68 -13.96 7.67
C GLY A 346 -8.10 -14.32 8.14
N ASP A 347 -8.44 -13.96 9.35
CA ASP A 347 -9.75 -14.19 9.96
C ASP A 347 -10.78 -13.11 9.60
N GLN A 348 -10.31 -12.00 9.04
CA GLN A 348 -11.16 -10.90 8.58
C GLN A 348 -10.64 -10.33 7.27
N MET A 349 -11.58 -9.93 6.39
CA MET A 349 -11.34 -9.11 5.21
C MET A 349 -11.98 -7.74 5.42
N TRP A 350 -11.18 -6.69 5.28
CA TRP A 350 -11.65 -5.32 5.36
C TRP A 350 -11.75 -4.71 3.97
N LEU A 351 -12.90 -4.12 3.65
CA LEU A 351 -13.21 -3.52 2.34
C LEU A 351 -13.49 -2.04 2.49
N SER A 352 -12.87 -1.21 1.67
CA SER A 352 -13.27 0.20 1.54
C SER A 352 -14.38 0.33 0.49
N VAL A 353 -15.56 0.78 0.91
CA VAL A 353 -16.69 1.08 0.02
C VAL A 353 -16.77 2.59 -0.11
N ARG A 354 -15.98 3.15 -1.05
CA ARG A 354 -15.70 4.59 -1.14
C ARG A 354 -16.96 5.44 -1.24
N ASP A 355 -17.82 5.14 -2.21
CA ASP A 355 -19.00 5.96 -2.50
C ASP A 355 -20.17 5.62 -1.57
N GLY A 356 -20.06 4.53 -0.80
CA GLY A 356 -20.92 4.20 0.32
C GLY A 356 -20.54 4.92 1.62
N GLY A 357 -19.34 5.51 1.68
CA GLY A 357 -18.88 6.22 2.87
C GLY A 357 -18.62 5.30 4.06
N GLU A 358 -18.16 4.08 3.82
CA GLU A 358 -17.98 3.08 4.86
C GLU A 358 -16.83 2.11 4.58
N VAL A 359 -16.33 1.51 5.66
CA VAL A 359 -15.47 0.33 5.63
C VAL A 359 -16.28 -0.85 6.17
N GLN A 360 -16.27 -1.95 5.44
CA GLN A 360 -16.93 -3.17 5.85
C GLN A 360 -15.92 -4.22 6.28
N VAL A 361 -16.26 -4.98 7.32
CA VAL A 361 -15.49 -6.12 7.82
C VAL A 361 -16.26 -7.39 7.53
N TRP A 362 -15.59 -8.36 6.92
CA TRP A 362 -16.20 -9.62 6.49
C TRP A 362 -15.48 -10.82 7.09
N ASP A 363 -16.23 -11.85 7.48
CA ASP A 363 -15.72 -13.19 7.76
C ASP A 363 -15.41 -13.90 6.43
N PRO A 364 -14.16 -14.18 6.10
CA PRO A 364 -13.82 -14.80 4.83
C PRO A 364 -14.15 -16.29 4.75
N TYR A 365 -14.45 -16.94 5.86
CA TYR A 365 -14.85 -18.35 5.89
C TYR A 365 -16.36 -18.54 5.67
N ARG A 366 -17.15 -17.64 6.27
CA ARG A 366 -18.62 -17.67 6.14
C ARG A 366 -19.12 -16.78 5.02
N LEU A 367 -18.27 -15.85 4.53
CA LEU A 367 -18.62 -14.84 3.53
C LEU A 367 -19.78 -13.93 4.01
N GLU A 368 -19.76 -13.62 5.29
CA GLU A 368 -20.74 -12.78 5.96
C GLU A 368 -20.10 -11.48 6.46
N ARG A 369 -20.87 -10.39 6.41
CA ARG A 369 -20.44 -9.11 6.94
C ARG A 369 -20.55 -9.09 8.46
N LEU A 370 -19.41 -8.86 9.14
CA LEU A 370 -19.32 -8.81 10.61
C LEU A 370 -19.63 -7.41 11.16
N ALA A 371 -19.11 -6.36 10.48
CA ALA A 371 -19.23 -5.00 10.95
C ALA A 371 -19.19 -4.00 9.79
N THR A 372 -19.60 -2.76 10.10
CA THR A 372 -19.50 -1.60 9.22
C THR A 372 -19.05 -0.40 10.04
N LEU A 373 -18.02 0.31 9.58
CA LEU A 373 -17.51 1.53 10.19
C LEU A 373 -17.72 2.70 9.22
N PRO A 374 -18.27 3.83 9.67
CA PRO A 374 -18.38 5.02 8.83
C PRO A 374 -16.98 5.59 8.53
N ALA A 375 -16.76 5.97 7.28
CA ALA A 375 -15.51 6.57 6.83
C ALA A 375 -15.75 7.55 5.67
N GLN A 376 -14.94 8.61 5.57
CA GLN A 376 -15.18 9.68 4.60
C GLN A 376 -14.47 9.43 3.28
N SER A 377 -15.19 8.83 2.31
CA SER A 377 -14.62 8.43 1.02
C SER A 377 -13.38 7.54 1.20
N PRO A 378 -13.51 6.40 1.90
CA PRO A 378 -12.36 5.55 2.23
C PRO A 378 -11.68 5.01 0.97
N SER A 379 -10.35 4.87 1.05
CA SER A 379 -9.55 4.27 -0.02
C SER A 379 -8.64 3.18 0.55
N GLY A 380 -7.36 3.45 0.78
CA GLY A 380 -6.43 2.46 1.32
C GLY A 380 -6.78 2.04 2.75
N ILE A 381 -6.69 0.75 3.02
CA ILE A 381 -6.73 0.16 4.35
C ILE A 381 -5.37 -0.50 4.56
N PHE A 382 -4.70 -0.22 5.67
CA PHE A 382 -3.36 -0.72 5.92
C PHE A 382 -3.24 -1.14 7.39
N PHE A 383 -2.94 -2.42 7.62
CA PHE A 383 -2.67 -2.91 8.97
C PHE A 383 -1.19 -2.76 9.35
N SER A 384 -0.95 -2.46 10.62
CA SER A 384 0.41 -2.28 11.16
C SER A 384 1.29 -3.52 11.02
N SER A 385 0.70 -4.70 10.89
CA SER A 385 1.39 -5.98 10.63
C SER A 385 2.21 -5.99 9.32
N ARG A 386 1.92 -5.07 8.37
CA ARG A 386 2.73 -4.85 7.17
C ARG A 386 4.18 -4.45 7.49
N ALA A 387 4.42 -3.89 8.67
CA ALA A 387 5.76 -3.47 9.12
C ALA A 387 6.85 -4.56 8.99
N HIS A 388 6.46 -5.82 8.93
CA HIS A 388 7.39 -6.96 8.88
C HIS A 388 7.41 -7.71 7.54
N LYS A 389 6.69 -7.19 6.55
CA LYS A 389 6.65 -7.79 5.22
C LYS A 389 7.53 -6.97 4.26
N PRO A 390 8.38 -7.59 3.42
CA PRO A 390 9.14 -6.87 2.40
C PRO A 390 8.19 -6.34 1.32
N GLY A 391 8.45 -5.11 0.84
CA GLY A 391 7.67 -4.49 -0.23
C GLY A 391 6.33 -3.87 0.20
N TYR A 392 6.13 -3.71 1.52
CA TYR A 392 4.87 -3.21 2.09
C TYR A 392 5.06 -1.95 2.92
#